data_94639d4d67a554bb8c7ca0249249a51d
#
_entry.id   94639d4d67a554bb8c7ca0249249a51d
#
_cell.length_a   1.000
_cell.length_b   1.000
_cell.length_c   1.000
_cell.angle_alpha   90.00
_cell.angle_beta   90.00
_cell.angle_gamma   90.00
#
_symmetry.space_group_name_H-M   'P 1'
#
loop_
_entity.id
_entity.type
_entity.pdbx_description
1 polymer ?
#
loop_
_entity_poly.entity_id
_entity_poly.type
_entity_poly.pdbx_seq_one_letter_code
_entity_poly.pdbx_strand_id
1 'polypeptide(L)'
;MTKIYFGQAGSAGLGNIEGVKHTKELGLDAMEVAFTYGVRMTNAQAKEVGKLAKKLNIKLSVHAPYYINLASKEKAKIKASKKRIIRSCERAHHMNASPVVFHAGFYQKRNPEDIYKIIKSEINDLKKTIKEKGWKVKLAPETTGKPSQFAGLDELLRLKKSTGCSICVDFAHLYARTQGKVDFNKIMKKIKPLKHIHCHFSDIVFGPKG
;
A
#
# COMPACT_ATOMS: atom_id res chain seq x y z
N MET A 1 -11.64 -4.33 -22.30
CA MET A 1 -12.02 -5.21 -21.18
C MET A 1 -11.23 -4.83 -19.94
N THR A 2 -11.83 -4.84 -18.76
CA THR A 2 -11.15 -4.65 -17.49
C THR A 2 -10.35 -5.91 -17.18
N LYS A 3 -9.04 -5.78 -16.92
CA LYS A 3 -8.21 -6.91 -16.52
C LYS A 3 -8.09 -6.94 -15.00
N ILE A 4 -8.46 -8.08 -14.40
CA ILE A 4 -8.38 -8.32 -12.96
C ILE A 4 -7.25 -9.31 -12.72
N TYR A 5 -6.48 -9.08 -11.66
CA TYR A 5 -5.43 -9.97 -11.20
C TYR A 5 -5.74 -10.35 -9.75
N PHE A 6 -5.80 -11.64 -9.50
CA PHE A 6 -5.95 -12.16 -8.14
C PHE A 6 -4.60 -12.59 -7.60
N GLY A 7 -4.35 -12.30 -6.33
CA GLY A 7 -3.06 -12.59 -5.72
C GLY A 7 -3.11 -12.79 -4.23
N GLN A 8 -2.01 -13.31 -3.71
CA GLN A 8 -1.82 -13.49 -2.27
C GLN A 8 -1.03 -12.33 -1.66
N ALA A 9 -1.34 -11.99 -0.40
CA ALA A 9 -0.56 -11.07 0.41
C ALA A 9 0.55 -11.83 1.15
N GLY A 10 1.79 -11.44 0.90
CA GLY A 10 2.96 -12.12 1.43
C GLY A 10 3.35 -13.39 0.65
N SER A 11 4.36 -14.07 1.15
CA SER A 11 4.98 -15.26 0.52
C SER A 11 4.57 -16.58 1.16
N ALA A 12 3.47 -16.63 1.90
CA ALA A 12 3.00 -17.80 2.66
C ALA A 12 4.09 -18.41 3.59
N GLY A 13 5.03 -17.58 4.10
CA GLY A 13 6.14 -18.04 4.94
C GLY A 13 7.32 -18.67 4.19
N LEU A 14 7.21 -18.88 2.88
CA LEU A 14 8.21 -19.60 2.06
C LEU A 14 9.41 -18.75 1.62
N GLY A 15 9.39 -17.44 1.90
CA GLY A 15 10.33 -16.50 1.29
C GLY A 15 9.92 -16.08 -0.13
N ASN A 16 10.46 -14.96 -0.61
CA ASN A 16 9.89 -14.30 -1.79
C ASN A 16 10.06 -15.08 -3.11
N ILE A 17 11.13 -15.80 -3.29
CA ILE A 17 11.38 -16.64 -4.50
C ILE A 17 10.37 -17.80 -4.54
N GLU A 18 10.30 -18.58 -3.47
CA GLU A 18 9.36 -19.71 -3.39
C GLU A 18 7.91 -19.22 -3.35
N GLY A 19 7.64 -18.09 -2.70
CA GLY A 19 6.32 -17.45 -2.71
C GLY A 19 5.82 -17.11 -4.11
N VAL A 20 6.69 -16.64 -5.02
CA VAL A 20 6.32 -16.39 -6.43
C VAL A 20 5.98 -17.71 -7.15
N LYS A 21 6.73 -18.80 -6.91
CA LYS A 21 6.43 -20.12 -7.49
C LYS A 21 5.08 -20.63 -6.96
N HIS A 22 4.90 -20.59 -5.64
CA HIS A 22 3.67 -21.00 -4.98
C HIS A 22 2.44 -20.20 -5.47
N THR A 23 2.59 -18.88 -5.67
CA THR A 23 1.54 -18.06 -6.30
C THR A 23 1.13 -18.63 -7.65
N LYS A 24 2.09 -19.08 -8.47
CA LYS A 24 1.82 -19.68 -9.76
C LYS A 24 1.14 -21.05 -9.65
N GLU A 25 1.57 -21.87 -8.71
CA GLU A 25 0.99 -23.21 -8.42
C GLU A 25 -0.47 -23.10 -7.98
N LEU A 26 -0.82 -22.05 -7.22
CA LEU A 26 -2.19 -21.75 -6.82
C LEU A 26 -3.06 -21.21 -7.97
N GLY A 27 -2.52 -21.04 -9.18
CA GLY A 27 -3.24 -20.45 -10.31
C GLY A 27 -3.51 -18.94 -10.17
N LEU A 28 -2.82 -18.26 -9.26
CA LEU A 28 -2.97 -16.82 -9.02
C LEU A 28 -2.08 -16.01 -9.99
N ASP A 29 -2.44 -14.73 -10.16
CA ASP A 29 -1.81 -13.80 -11.11
C ASP A 29 -0.85 -12.82 -10.46
N ALA A 30 -0.95 -12.63 -9.13
CA ALA A 30 -0.24 -11.58 -8.43
C ALA A 30 0.25 -12.01 -7.05
N MET A 31 1.30 -11.35 -6.55
CA MET A 31 1.78 -11.48 -5.18
C MET A 31 2.16 -10.10 -4.64
N GLU A 32 1.79 -9.82 -3.40
CA GLU A 32 2.28 -8.65 -2.68
C GLU A 32 3.44 -9.03 -1.78
N VAL A 33 4.62 -8.44 -2.02
CA VAL A 33 5.79 -8.63 -1.16
C VAL A 33 5.63 -7.79 0.11
N ALA A 34 5.48 -8.43 1.26
CA ALA A 34 5.28 -7.76 2.54
C ALA A 34 6.60 -7.50 3.29
N PHE A 35 6.92 -6.24 3.53
CA PHE A 35 8.09 -5.83 4.33
C PHE A 35 7.75 -5.58 5.81
N THR A 36 6.84 -6.30 6.35
CA THR A 36 6.21 -6.22 7.67
C THR A 36 7.02 -5.45 8.74
N TYR A 37 8.21 -5.93 9.08
CA TYR A 37 9.07 -5.37 10.15
C TYR A 37 10.27 -4.57 9.62
N GLY A 38 10.44 -4.48 8.32
CA GLY A 38 11.53 -3.72 7.71
C GLY A 38 12.00 -4.27 6.36
N VAL A 39 12.63 -3.40 5.58
CA VAL A 39 13.15 -3.74 4.25
C VAL A 39 14.53 -4.38 4.41
N ARG A 40 14.56 -5.70 4.53
CA ARG A 40 15.82 -6.49 4.67
C ARG A 40 16.35 -6.99 3.32
N MET A 41 15.48 -7.12 2.30
CA MET A 41 15.83 -7.54 0.96
C MET A 41 16.90 -6.62 0.35
N THR A 42 17.90 -7.20 -0.30
CA THR A 42 18.91 -6.47 -1.09
C THR A 42 18.39 -6.14 -2.49
N ASN A 43 19.07 -5.24 -3.22
CA ASN A 43 18.74 -4.94 -4.62
C ASN A 43 18.96 -6.15 -5.53
N ALA A 44 19.98 -6.97 -5.25
CA ALA A 44 20.23 -8.21 -5.99
C ALA A 44 19.06 -9.20 -5.85
N GLN A 45 18.66 -9.49 -4.62
CA GLN A 45 17.50 -10.35 -4.33
C GLN A 45 16.21 -9.80 -4.97
N ALA A 46 15.97 -8.48 -4.91
CA ALA A 46 14.82 -7.86 -5.55
C ALA A 46 14.80 -8.10 -7.07
N LYS A 47 15.97 -7.97 -7.75
CA LYS A 47 16.09 -8.28 -9.18
C LYS A 47 15.80 -9.73 -9.49
N GLU A 48 16.25 -10.68 -8.65
CA GLU A 48 15.97 -12.10 -8.81
C GLU A 48 14.49 -12.42 -8.72
N VAL A 49 13.83 -11.90 -7.65
CA VAL A 49 12.37 -12.04 -7.48
C VAL A 49 11.63 -11.48 -8.69
N GLY A 50 12.01 -10.28 -9.15
CA GLY A 50 11.40 -9.64 -10.31
C GLY A 50 11.59 -10.41 -11.61
N LYS A 51 12.78 -10.99 -11.84
CA LYS A 51 13.06 -11.85 -13.01
C LYS A 51 12.18 -13.09 -13.00
N LEU A 52 12.08 -13.77 -11.84
CA LEU A 52 11.24 -14.95 -11.69
C LEU A 52 9.76 -14.64 -11.90
N ALA A 53 9.26 -13.57 -11.25
CA ALA A 53 7.87 -13.14 -11.40
C ALA A 53 7.52 -12.83 -12.86
N LYS A 54 8.43 -12.14 -13.58
CA LYS A 54 8.26 -11.90 -15.03
C LYS A 54 8.21 -13.20 -15.82
N LYS A 55 9.11 -14.15 -15.55
CA LYS A 55 9.15 -15.48 -16.22
C LYS A 55 7.85 -16.25 -16.02
N LEU A 56 7.27 -16.20 -14.82
CA LEU A 56 6.04 -16.90 -14.46
C LEU A 56 4.76 -16.09 -14.73
N ASN A 57 4.89 -14.87 -15.29
CA ASN A 57 3.80 -13.93 -15.55
C ASN A 57 3.02 -13.51 -14.27
N ILE A 58 3.70 -13.41 -13.14
CA ILE A 58 3.16 -12.95 -11.87
C ILE A 58 3.37 -11.43 -11.73
N LYS A 59 2.31 -10.69 -11.39
CA LYS A 59 2.38 -9.25 -11.07
C LYS A 59 2.79 -9.07 -9.63
N LEU A 60 3.72 -8.13 -9.38
CA LEU A 60 4.17 -7.83 -8.03
C LEU A 60 3.70 -6.45 -7.57
N SER A 61 3.26 -6.39 -6.34
CA SER A 61 3.15 -5.18 -5.52
C SER A 61 4.01 -5.31 -4.27
N VAL A 62 4.09 -4.25 -3.50
CA VAL A 62 4.88 -4.23 -2.25
C VAL A 62 4.05 -3.58 -1.15
N HIS A 63 3.98 -4.21 0.01
CA HIS A 63 3.53 -3.56 1.23
C HIS A 63 4.73 -3.09 2.05
N ALA A 64 4.81 -1.79 2.34
CA ALA A 64 5.87 -1.20 3.16
C ALA A 64 5.69 -1.58 4.65
N PRO A 65 6.74 -1.41 5.49
CA PRO A 65 6.65 -1.74 6.91
C PRO A 65 5.53 -1.04 7.66
N TYR A 66 4.97 -1.67 8.69
CA TYR A 66 3.87 -1.11 9.50
C TYR A 66 4.20 0.17 10.26
N TYR A 67 5.49 0.38 10.58
CA TYR A 67 5.95 1.52 11.41
C TYR A 67 6.10 2.81 10.58
N ILE A 68 5.00 3.24 9.94
CA ILE A 68 4.95 4.47 9.15
C ILE A 68 3.95 5.43 9.78
N ASN A 69 4.39 6.69 9.96
CA ASN A 69 3.54 7.79 10.38
C ASN A 69 4.09 9.09 9.78
N LEU A 70 3.57 9.49 8.63
CA LEU A 70 3.95 10.71 7.92
C LEU A 70 3.44 11.98 8.60
N ALA A 71 2.52 11.86 9.56
CA ALA A 71 1.96 12.98 10.31
C ALA A 71 2.37 12.95 11.80
N SER A 72 3.48 12.30 12.15
CA SER A 72 3.98 12.31 13.52
C SER A 72 4.26 13.74 14.02
N LYS A 73 4.08 13.98 15.33
CA LYS A 73 4.54 15.21 15.97
C LYS A 73 6.08 15.31 16.01
N GLU A 74 6.77 14.17 15.93
CA GLU A 74 8.22 14.08 16.00
C GLU A 74 8.81 14.02 14.58
N LYS A 75 9.58 15.04 14.20
CA LYS A 75 10.26 15.12 12.89
C LYS A 75 11.13 13.89 12.60
N ALA A 76 11.78 13.32 13.62
CA ALA A 76 12.59 12.11 13.49
C ALA A 76 11.76 10.91 13.02
N LYS A 77 10.53 10.74 13.53
CA LYS A 77 9.59 9.67 13.11
C LYS A 77 9.09 9.86 11.69
N ILE A 78 8.85 11.10 11.26
CA ILE A 78 8.50 11.41 9.85
C ILE A 78 9.67 11.02 8.95
N LYS A 79 10.90 11.45 9.26
CA LYS A 79 12.11 11.12 8.48
C LYS A 79 12.32 9.60 8.39
N ALA A 80 12.15 8.87 9.50
CA ALA A 80 12.24 7.41 9.51
C ALA A 80 11.14 6.75 8.67
N SER A 81 9.91 7.26 8.71
CA SER A 81 8.78 6.79 7.90
C SER A 81 9.05 6.97 6.40
N LYS A 82 9.50 8.15 6.00
CA LYS A 82 9.91 8.44 4.61
C LYS A 82 11.04 7.50 4.15
N LYS A 83 12.06 7.28 5.00
CA LYS A 83 13.15 6.34 4.69
C LYS A 83 12.64 4.92 4.43
N ARG A 84 11.65 4.43 5.22
CA ARG A 84 11.04 3.11 5.02
C ARG A 84 10.30 3.04 3.69
N ILE A 85 9.48 4.05 3.36
CA ILE A 85 8.76 4.11 2.08
C ILE A 85 9.75 4.14 0.91
N ILE A 86 10.77 4.99 0.94
CA ILE A 86 11.77 5.12 -0.13
C ILE A 86 12.55 3.81 -0.31
N ARG A 87 12.95 3.14 0.77
CA ARG A 87 13.59 1.81 0.67
C ARG A 87 12.66 0.77 0.06
N SER A 88 11.37 0.80 0.40
CA SER A 88 10.36 -0.08 -0.22
C SER A 88 10.22 0.22 -1.71
N CYS A 89 10.18 1.49 -2.10
CA CYS A 89 10.12 1.91 -3.50
C CYS A 89 11.37 1.49 -4.30
N GLU A 90 12.55 1.56 -3.70
CA GLU A 90 13.79 1.09 -4.32
C GLU A 90 13.72 -0.41 -4.63
N ARG A 91 13.27 -1.24 -3.65
CA ARG A 91 13.09 -2.68 -3.87
C ARG A 91 12.01 -2.97 -4.90
N ALA A 92 10.88 -2.25 -4.82
CA ALA A 92 9.81 -2.36 -5.80
C ALA A 92 10.30 -2.05 -7.23
N HIS A 93 11.10 -0.99 -7.39
CA HIS A 93 11.71 -0.66 -8.68
C HIS A 93 12.57 -1.82 -9.22
N HIS A 94 13.44 -2.38 -8.39
CA HIS A 94 14.30 -3.51 -8.81
C HIS A 94 13.53 -4.80 -9.07
N MET A 95 12.39 -5.01 -8.42
CA MET A 95 11.47 -6.12 -8.70
C MET A 95 10.56 -5.88 -9.91
N ASN A 96 10.52 -4.66 -10.47
CA ASN A 96 9.49 -4.22 -11.41
C ASN A 96 8.07 -4.36 -10.81
N ALA A 97 7.95 -4.07 -9.50
CA ALA A 97 6.72 -4.14 -8.72
C ALA A 97 6.07 -2.76 -8.57
N SER A 98 4.75 -2.72 -8.60
CA SER A 98 3.96 -1.49 -8.36
C SER A 98 2.49 -1.89 -8.12
N PRO A 99 1.79 -1.23 -7.16
CA PRO A 99 2.23 -0.11 -6.33
C PRO A 99 3.05 -0.50 -5.10
N VAL A 100 3.50 0.52 -4.34
CA VAL A 100 3.95 0.37 -2.95
C VAL A 100 2.83 0.85 -2.04
N VAL A 101 2.27 -0.07 -1.28
CA VAL A 101 1.16 0.12 -0.34
C VAL A 101 1.71 0.45 1.05
N PHE A 102 1.04 1.32 1.78
CA PHE A 102 1.40 1.66 3.17
C PHE A 102 0.27 2.39 3.90
N HIS A 103 0.20 2.23 5.22
CA HIS A 103 -0.61 3.07 6.10
C HIS A 103 0.06 4.43 6.29
N ALA A 104 -0.62 5.54 5.97
CA ALA A 104 0.05 6.84 5.88
C ALA A 104 0.30 7.50 7.25
N GLY A 105 -0.51 7.20 8.29
CA GLY A 105 -0.30 7.79 9.61
C GLY A 105 -1.53 7.80 10.51
N PHE A 106 -1.53 8.72 11.48
CA PHE A 106 -2.54 8.81 12.54
C PHE A 106 -2.97 10.25 12.75
N TYR A 107 -4.22 10.48 13.18
CA TYR A 107 -4.70 11.82 13.52
C TYR A 107 -4.10 12.36 14.81
N GLN A 108 -3.75 11.51 15.78
CA GLN A 108 -3.13 11.89 17.06
C GLN A 108 -3.91 12.99 17.79
N LYS A 109 -5.25 12.92 17.78
CA LYS A 109 -6.19 13.92 18.35
C LYS A 109 -6.02 15.33 17.74
N ARG A 110 -5.47 15.45 16.53
CA ARG A 110 -5.36 16.70 15.78
C ARG A 110 -6.52 16.84 14.79
N ASN A 111 -6.72 18.06 14.29
CA ASN A 111 -7.71 18.32 13.26
C ASN A 111 -7.43 17.46 12.01
N PRO A 112 -8.42 16.70 11.48
CA PRO A 112 -8.24 15.85 10.31
C PRO A 112 -7.74 16.61 9.07
N GLU A 113 -8.17 17.86 8.87
CA GLU A 113 -7.75 18.67 7.72
C GLU A 113 -6.27 19.06 7.81
N ASP A 114 -5.74 19.31 9.00
CA ASP A 114 -4.32 19.59 9.18
C ASP A 114 -3.48 18.34 8.90
N ILE A 115 -3.94 17.17 9.36
CA ILE A 115 -3.29 15.89 9.06
C ILE A 115 -3.32 15.60 7.57
N TYR A 116 -4.46 15.85 6.90
CA TYR A 116 -4.56 15.71 5.45
C TYR A 116 -3.53 16.58 4.72
N LYS A 117 -3.39 17.86 5.09
CA LYS A 117 -2.41 18.79 4.48
C LYS A 117 -0.98 18.29 4.67
N ILE A 118 -0.63 17.81 5.87
CA ILE A 118 0.70 17.26 6.16
C ILE A 118 0.95 16.02 5.29
N ILE A 119 0.05 15.04 5.30
CA ILE A 119 0.22 13.81 4.52
C ILE A 119 0.29 14.11 3.02
N LYS A 120 -0.54 15.03 2.51
CA LYS A 120 -0.46 15.49 1.12
C LYS A 120 0.92 16.04 0.77
N SER A 121 1.49 16.88 1.64
CA SER A 121 2.83 17.45 1.47
C SER A 121 3.90 16.36 1.41
N GLU A 122 3.86 15.42 2.38
CA GLU A 122 4.83 14.32 2.45
C GLU A 122 4.73 13.34 1.27
N ILE A 123 3.51 13.07 0.77
CA ILE A 123 3.30 12.27 -0.46
C ILE A 123 3.92 12.97 -1.67
N ASN A 124 3.75 14.27 -1.81
CA ASN A 124 4.35 15.02 -2.92
C ASN A 124 5.88 14.99 -2.87
N ASP A 125 6.47 15.13 -1.68
CA ASP A 125 7.92 15.08 -1.48
C ASP A 125 8.48 13.66 -1.79
N LEU A 126 7.80 12.62 -1.33
CA LEU A 126 8.14 11.24 -1.70
C LEU A 126 8.05 11.00 -3.21
N LYS A 127 7.01 11.51 -3.88
CA LYS A 127 6.86 11.41 -5.34
C LYS A 127 7.97 12.14 -6.07
N LYS A 128 8.38 13.32 -5.59
CA LYS A 128 9.52 14.06 -6.13
C LYS A 128 10.80 13.21 -6.06
N THR A 129 11.09 12.65 -4.89
CA THR A 129 12.25 11.77 -4.70
C THR A 129 12.22 10.55 -5.62
N ILE A 130 11.07 9.88 -5.79
CA ILE A 130 10.90 8.74 -6.68
C ILE A 130 11.18 9.13 -8.14
N LYS A 131 10.68 10.30 -8.57
CA LYS A 131 10.89 10.85 -9.91
C LYS A 131 12.36 11.18 -10.16
N GLU A 132 13.03 11.85 -9.22
CA GLU A 132 14.45 12.20 -9.30
C GLU A 132 15.36 10.97 -9.41
N LYS A 133 14.96 9.85 -8.78
CA LYS A 133 15.66 8.55 -8.89
C LYS A 133 15.31 7.77 -10.16
N GLY A 134 14.41 8.25 -11.00
CA GLY A 134 13.95 7.57 -12.21
C GLY A 134 13.17 6.28 -11.95
N TRP A 135 12.62 6.08 -10.75
CA TRP A 135 11.92 4.86 -10.40
C TRP A 135 10.48 4.82 -10.93
N LYS A 136 10.10 3.71 -11.56
CA LYS A 136 8.75 3.50 -12.11
C LYS A 136 7.83 2.85 -11.08
N VAL A 137 7.63 3.52 -9.95
CA VAL A 137 6.85 3.02 -8.81
C VAL A 137 5.75 4.03 -8.46
N LYS A 138 4.57 3.53 -8.09
CA LYS A 138 3.45 4.34 -7.62
C LYS A 138 3.28 4.16 -6.11
N LEU A 139 3.08 5.26 -5.41
CA LEU A 139 2.70 5.24 -4.00
C LEU A 139 1.19 4.98 -3.88
N ALA A 140 0.82 4.07 -3.00
CA ALA A 140 -0.57 3.73 -2.72
C ALA A 140 -0.86 3.73 -1.21
N PRO A 141 -1.11 4.89 -0.60
CA PRO A 141 -1.64 4.90 0.76
C PRO A 141 -2.94 4.09 0.80
N GLU A 142 -3.12 3.37 1.92
CA GLU A 142 -4.18 2.38 2.12
C GLU A 142 -5.27 2.88 3.06
N THR A 143 -6.52 2.47 2.83
CA THR A 143 -7.60 2.65 3.82
C THR A 143 -7.28 1.88 5.10
N THR A 144 -7.59 2.48 6.26
CA THR A 144 -7.22 1.92 7.57
C THR A 144 -8.43 1.56 8.41
N GLY A 145 -8.31 0.49 9.22
CA GLY A 145 -9.39 -0.04 10.02
C GLY A 145 -9.73 0.80 11.26
N LYS A 146 -8.75 1.49 11.85
CA LYS A 146 -8.97 2.26 13.08
C LYS A 146 -9.40 3.69 12.79
N PRO A 147 -10.50 4.21 13.41
CA PRO A 147 -10.91 5.62 13.27
C PRO A 147 -9.84 6.63 13.67
N SER A 148 -8.89 6.25 14.54
CA SER A 148 -7.75 7.09 14.95
C SER A 148 -6.63 7.19 13.91
N GLN A 149 -6.66 6.35 12.87
CA GLN A 149 -5.71 6.35 11.76
C GLN A 149 -6.25 7.16 10.57
N PHE A 150 -5.38 7.88 9.90
CA PHE A 150 -5.61 8.35 8.55
C PHE A 150 -5.50 7.11 7.64
N ALA A 151 -6.42 6.72 6.81
CA ALA A 151 -7.29 7.37 5.92
C ALA A 151 -8.64 6.62 5.80
N GLY A 152 -9.70 7.36 5.73
CA GLY A 152 -10.97 6.87 5.17
C GLY A 152 -10.95 6.89 3.65
N LEU A 153 -11.92 6.23 3.00
CA LEU A 153 -11.97 6.14 1.54
C LEU A 153 -12.05 7.53 0.88
N ASP A 154 -12.90 8.43 1.39
CA ASP A 154 -13.07 9.76 0.80
C ASP A 154 -11.80 10.62 0.92
N GLU A 155 -11.06 10.48 2.01
CA GLU A 155 -9.76 11.14 2.18
C GLU A 155 -8.73 10.64 1.16
N LEU A 156 -8.69 9.32 0.92
CA LEU A 156 -7.79 8.75 -0.10
C LEU A 156 -8.17 9.15 -1.52
N LEU A 157 -9.46 9.20 -1.85
CA LEU A 157 -9.92 9.68 -3.15
C LEU A 157 -9.54 11.16 -3.35
N ARG A 158 -9.70 11.98 -2.32
CA ARG A 158 -9.26 13.38 -2.31
C ARG A 158 -7.73 13.49 -2.46
N LEU A 159 -6.97 12.65 -1.75
CA LEU A 159 -5.51 12.61 -1.82
C LEU A 159 -5.04 12.21 -3.22
N LYS A 160 -5.65 11.16 -3.81
CA LYS A 160 -5.40 10.75 -5.18
C LYS A 160 -5.64 11.88 -6.18
N LYS A 161 -6.79 12.58 -6.07
CA LYS A 161 -7.14 13.72 -6.95
C LYS A 161 -6.13 14.85 -6.84
N SER A 162 -5.65 15.15 -5.62
CA SER A 162 -4.77 16.31 -5.37
C SER A 162 -3.28 16.04 -5.57
N THR A 163 -2.83 14.78 -5.55
CA THR A 163 -1.41 14.41 -5.68
C THR A 163 -1.11 13.53 -6.87
N GLY A 164 -2.13 12.89 -7.45
CA GLY A 164 -1.96 11.87 -8.51
C GLY A 164 -1.30 10.58 -8.01
N CYS A 165 -1.28 10.30 -6.71
CA CYS A 165 -0.84 9.00 -6.21
C CYS A 165 -1.87 7.90 -6.56
N SER A 166 -1.48 6.63 -6.47
CA SER A 166 -2.43 5.52 -6.38
C SER A 166 -3.05 5.47 -5.00
N ILE A 167 -4.02 4.59 -4.82
CA ILE A 167 -4.58 4.23 -3.51
C ILE A 167 -4.72 2.72 -3.42
N CYS A 168 -4.71 2.19 -2.19
CA CYS A 168 -5.13 0.84 -1.88
C CYS A 168 -6.43 0.89 -1.08
N VAL A 169 -7.43 0.14 -1.53
CA VAL A 169 -8.71 0.01 -0.84
C VAL A 169 -8.75 -1.36 -0.16
N ASP A 170 -8.54 -1.36 1.15
CA ASP A 170 -8.72 -2.55 1.96
C ASP A 170 -10.16 -2.60 2.46
N PHE A 171 -10.90 -3.61 2.01
CA PHE A 171 -12.33 -3.78 2.33
C PHE A 171 -12.54 -4.26 3.77
N ALA A 172 -11.63 -5.07 4.29
CA ALA A 172 -11.67 -5.51 5.68
C ALA A 172 -11.44 -4.33 6.64
N HIS A 173 -10.49 -3.45 6.31
CA HIS A 173 -10.27 -2.23 7.06
C HIS A 173 -11.49 -1.30 7.04
N LEU A 174 -12.14 -1.12 5.89
CA LEU A 174 -13.36 -0.31 5.82
C LEU A 174 -14.49 -0.93 6.66
N TYR A 175 -14.62 -2.26 6.65
CA TYR A 175 -15.60 -2.98 7.47
C TYR A 175 -15.32 -2.75 8.96
N ALA A 176 -14.09 -2.93 9.41
CA ALA A 176 -13.69 -2.69 10.80
C ALA A 176 -13.90 -1.22 11.22
N ARG A 177 -13.50 -0.26 10.36
CA ARG A 177 -13.63 1.18 10.62
C ARG A 177 -15.07 1.63 10.81
N THR A 178 -16.00 1.01 10.12
CA THR A 178 -17.44 1.29 10.21
C THR A 178 -18.19 0.40 11.20
N GLN A 179 -17.46 -0.40 11.97
CA GLN A 179 -18.04 -1.35 12.94
C GLN A 179 -19.07 -2.28 12.28
N GLY A 180 -18.70 -2.84 11.12
CA GLY A 180 -19.54 -3.73 10.34
C GLY A 180 -20.65 -3.05 9.51
N LYS A 181 -20.82 -1.73 9.63
CA LYS A 181 -21.88 -0.96 8.93
C LYS A 181 -21.38 -0.39 7.60
N VAL A 182 -20.80 -1.24 6.76
CA VAL A 182 -20.25 -0.83 5.46
C VAL A 182 -21.25 -1.07 4.33
N ASP A 183 -21.40 -0.09 3.46
CA ASP A 183 -22.14 -0.22 2.19
C ASP A 183 -21.13 -0.45 1.06
N PHE A 184 -20.90 -1.71 0.71
CA PHE A 184 -19.99 -2.10 -0.36
C PHE A 184 -20.44 -1.56 -1.72
N ASN A 185 -21.74 -1.45 -2.00
CA ASN A 185 -22.24 -0.88 -3.26
C ASN A 185 -21.84 0.59 -3.38
N LYS A 186 -21.94 1.35 -2.30
CA LYS A 186 -21.51 2.76 -2.26
C LYS A 186 -20.00 2.89 -2.48
N ILE A 187 -19.20 1.99 -1.87
CA ILE A 187 -17.76 1.94 -2.10
C ILE A 187 -17.47 1.68 -3.58
N MET A 188 -18.07 0.62 -4.15
CA MET A 188 -17.87 0.23 -5.54
C MET A 188 -18.26 1.35 -6.51
N LYS A 189 -19.34 2.08 -6.28
CA LYS A 189 -19.71 3.25 -7.08
C LYS A 189 -18.63 4.35 -7.06
N LYS A 190 -18.00 4.59 -5.89
CA LYS A 190 -16.93 5.60 -5.75
C LYS A 190 -15.62 5.19 -6.44
N ILE A 191 -15.28 3.91 -6.43
CA ILE A 191 -14.00 3.43 -6.97
C ILE A 191 -14.08 2.99 -8.44
N LYS A 192 -15.26 2.62 -8.95
CA LYS A 192 -15.48 2.19 -10.35
C LYS A 192 -14.90 3.16 -11.40
N PRO A 193 -14.94 4.50 -11.22
CA PRO A 193 -14.36 5.43 -12.20
C PRO A 193 -12.82 5.42 -12.27
N LEU A 194 -12.15 4.75 -11.33
CA LEU A 194 -10.69 4.72 -11.27
C LEU A 194 -10.14 3.74 -12.33
N LYS A 195 -9.21 4.21 -13.17
CA LYS A 195 -8.59 3.38 -14.22
C LYS A 195 -7.79 2.20 -13.66
N HIS A 196 -7.15 2.40 -12.49
CA HIS A 196 -6.35 1.38 -11.80
C HIS A 196 -6.65 1.47 -10.32
N ILE A 197 -6.90 0.32 -9.74
CA ILE A 197 -7.20 0.16 -8.33
C ILE A 197 -6.37 -1.00 -7.79
N HIS A 198 -5.83 -0.84 -6.59
CA HIS A 198 -5.26 -1.91 -5.80
C HIS A 198 -6.20 -2.15 -4.62
N CYS A 199 -6.55 -3.40 -4.39
CA CYS A 199 -7.49 -3.75 -3.34
C CYS A 199 -6.91 -4.85 -2.46
N HIS A 200 -7.20 -4.76 -1.17
CA HIS A 200 -7.06 -5.87 -0.23
C HIS A 200 -8.44 -6.31 0.25
N PHE A 201 -8.57 -7.59 0.46
CA PHE A 201 -9.72 -8.18 1.13
C PHE A 201 -9.29 -9.39 1.92
N SER A 202 -9.80 -9.51 3.11
CA SER A 202 -9.56 -10.62 4.03
C SER A 202 -10.71 -10.70 4.99
N ASP A 203 -10.77 -11.77 5.76
CA ASP A 203 -11.55 -11.79 6.98
C ASP A 203 -10.88 -10.93 8.06
N ILE A 204 -11.68 -10.34 8.96
CA ILE A 204 -11.19 -9.47 10.02
C ILE A 204 -12.05 -9.57 11.28
N VAL A 205 -11.38 -9.73 12.41
CA VAL A 205 -11.98 -9.52 13.73
C VAL A 205 -11.65 -8.11 14.18
N PHE A 206 -12.63 -7.34 14.62
CA PHE A 206 -12.47 -5.97 15.07
C PHE A 206 -13.13 -5.72 16.42
N GLY A 207 -12.58 -4.78 17.18
CA GLY A 207 -13.13 -4.31 18.45
C GLY A 207 -13.77 -2.93 18.34
N PRO A 208 -14.19 -2.32 19.47
CA PRO A 208 -14.82 -1.00 19.49
C PRO A 208 -13.96 0.14 18.90
N LYS A 209 -12.68 -0.09 18.74
CA LYS A 209 -11.72 0.90 18.19
C LYS A 209 -11.25 0.56 16.76
N GLY A 210 -11.89 -0.40 16.10
CA GLY A 210 -11.50 -0.89 14.78
C GLY A 210 -10.63 -2.14 14.82
#